data_88f3f21f8e24413243668609dace434a
#
_entry.id   88f3f21f8e24413243668609dace434a
#
_cell.length_a   1.000
_cell.length_b   1.000
_cell.length_c   1.000
_cell.angle_alpha   90.00
_cell.angle_beta   90.00
_cell.angle_gamma   90.00
#
_symmetry.space_group_name_H-M   'P 1'
#
loop_
_entity.id
_entity.type
_entity.pdbx_description
1 polymer ?
#
loop_
_entity_poly.entity_id
_entity_poly.type
_entity_poly.pdbx_seq_one_letter_code
_entity_poly.pdbx_strand_id
1 'polypeptide(L)'
;LGLSKLQKTVINLMLDEMGIWQSEFGFPTTRHEVNYLQANLELVELGAFDHIRLEGWLRAITPDVELARERLPNLKHTNLSISTSDQMIMGKFQGKYGFKDVIGLMTEAVDRARELGFESVGVNAEDASRTSDERLIEFSLAAKEHGASRIRYCDTLGYNDPYTAYQRIRLLAEETGMDIEMHTHNDLGMATATSVAGARGALDAGVNAYVNTTINGMGERAGNADLVSVILAITKSSLFSGKDVLDDSINLMTAWKTANYASYAFGVPIPVNQPGVGDNAFAHESGIHADGALKDRRNYELYDYEELGRGIPQVIETGRNITLGEYSGIKGFRNVYEKLEVEFQ
;
A
#
# COMPACT_ATOMS: atom_id res chain seq x y z
N LEU A 1 8.00 3.64 15.86
CA LEU A 1 9.13 3.57 14.93
C LEU A 1 9.25 4.91 14.22
N GLY A 2 10.30 5.67 14.51
CA GLY A 2 10.48 7.01 13.96
C GLY A 2 11.57 7.01 12.88
N LEU A 3 11.25 7.58 11.73
CA LEU A 3 12.21 7.85 10.65
C LEU A 3 12.73 9.29 10.77
N SER A 4 13.98 9.49 10.41
CA SER A 4 14.51 10.85 10.19
C SER A 4 13.89 11.46 8.92
N LYS A 5 13.94 12.78 8.82
CA LYS A 5 13.47 13.50 7.61
C LYS A 5 14.15 12.99 6.34
N LEU A 6 15.47 12.79 6.38
CA LEU A 6 16.24 12.27 5.25
C LEU A 6 15.79 10.86 4.86
N GLN A 7 15.58 9.96 5.83
CA GLN A 7 15.12 8.61 5.56
C GLN A 7 13.74 8.59 4.87
N LYS A 8 12.80 9.42 5.35
CA LYS A 8 11.49 9.59 4.71
C LYS A 8 11.61 10.11 3.28
N THR A 9 12.47 11.11 3.05
CA THR A 9 12.70 11.67 1.71
C THR A 9 13.30 10.64 0.77
N VAL A 10 14.29 9.87 1.21
CA VAL A 10 14.89 8.79 0.40
C VAL A 10 13.85 7.72 0.05
N ILE A 11 12.95 7.38 0.97
CA ILE A 11 11.86 6.45 0.69
C ILE A 11 10.93 7.02 -0.41
N ASN A 12 10.55 8.30 -0.33
CA ASN A 12 9.74 8.92 -1.38
C ASN A 12 10.43 8.88 -2.74
N LEU A 13 11.75 9.14 -2.81
CA LEU A 13 12.53 9.04 -4.05
C LEU A 13 12.56 7.59 -4.59
N MET A 14 12.71 6.60 -3.73
CA MET A 14 12.68 5.20 -4.15
C MET A 14 11.29 4.76 -4.64
N LEU A 15 10.22 5.27 -4.04
CA LEU A 15 8.85 5.02 -4.49
C LEU A 15 8.60 5.69 -5.84
N ASP A 16 9.12 6.90 -6.05
CA ASP A 16 9.07 7.58 -7.34
C ASP A 16 9.79 6.78 -8.44
N GLU A 17 11.01 6.28 -8.16
CA GLU A 17 11.77 5.40 -9.06
C GLU A 17 11.02 4.09 -9.39
N MET A 18 10.17 3.60 -8.46
CA MET A 18 9.29 2.46 -8.69
C MET A 18 8.05 2.82 -9.52
N GLY A 19 7.83 4.07 -9.88
CA GLY A 19 6.65 4.54 -10.58
C GLY A 19 5.39 4.55 -9.70
N ILE A 20 5.52 4.64 -8.38
CA ILE A 20 4.38 4.73 -7.46
C ILE A 20 3.69 6.08 -7.66
N TRP A 21 2.39 6.03 -7.93
CA TRP A 21 1.61 7.19 -8.28
C TRP A 21 1.48 8.22 -7.15
N GLN A 22 1.39 7.78 -5.87
CA GLN A 22 1.16 8.68 -4.74
C GLN A 22 1.80 8.18 -3.45
N SER A 23 2.33 9.11 -2.66
CA SER A 23 2.75 8.89 -1.27
C SER A 23 1.90 9.76 -0.34
N GLU A 24 1.26 9.14 0.65
CA GLU A 24 0.72 9.84 1.81
C GLU A 24 1.89 10.15 2.75
N PHE A 25 2.48 11.34 2.58
CA PHE A 25 3.80 11.62 3.13
C PHE A 25 3.81 12.26 4.52
N GLY A 26 2.64 12.67 5.04
CA GLY A 26 2.55 13.05 6.44
C GLY A 26 1.36 13.95 6.82
N PHE A 27 1.41 14.41 8.08
CA PHE A 27 0.36 15.20 8.72
C PHE A 27 0.94 16.55 9.21
N PRO A 28 0.46 17.71 8.77
CA PRO A 28 1.06 19.02 9.02
C PRO A 28 0.71 19.60 10.42
N THR A 29 0.88 18.81 11.49
CA THR A 29 0.52 19.23 12.86
C THR A 29 1.68 19.78 13.66
N THR A 30 2.87 19.22 13.52
CA THR A 30 4.05 19.63 14.27
C THR A 30 5.06 20.35 13.39
N ARG A 31 5.84 21.25 13.98
CA ARG A 31 6.91 21.96 13.25
C ARG A 31 7.92 20.99 12.63
N HIS A 32 8.20 19.89 13.31
CA HIS A 32 9.11 18.88 12.78
C HIS A 32 8.57 18.27 11.49
N GLU A 33 7.30 17.86 11.46
CA GLU A 33 6.63 17.29 10.31
C GLU A 33 6.52 18.32 9.18
N VAL A 34 6.05 19.53 9.46
CA VAL A 34 5.92 20.61 8.48
C VAL A 34 7.24 20.89 7.74
N ASN A 35 8.38 20.97 8.45
CA ASN A 35 9.67 21.21 7.81
C ASN A 35 10.07 20.07 6.84
N TYR A 36 9.71 18.83 7.16
CA TYR A 36 9.94 17.70 6.26
C TYR A 36 9.01 17.77 5.04
N LEU A 37 7.73 18.02 5.27
CA LEU A 37 6.73 18.12 4.21
C LEU A 37 7.08 19.26 3.25
N GLN A 38 7.43 20.43 3.77
CA GLN A 38 7.84 21.57 2.96
C GLN A 38 9.07 21.25 2.10
N ALA A 39 10.11 20.64 2.69
CA ALA A 39 11.31 20.29 1.94
C ALA A 39 11.02 19.30 0.78
N ASN A 40 10.10 18.35 0.98
CA ASN A 40 9.71 17.43 -0.10
C ASN A 40 8.88 18.14 -1.19
N LEU A 41 8.00 19.09 -0.83
CA LEU A 41 7.28 19.89 -1.81
C LEU A 41 8.24 20.79 -2.63
N GLU A 42 9.27 21.34 -2.01
CA GLU A 42 10.35 22.06 -2.72
C GLU A 42 11.10 21.14 -3.69
N LEU A 43 11.36 19.88 -3.31
CA LEU A 43 11.98 18.89 -4.22
C LEU A 43 11.08 18.57 -5.42
N VAL A 44 9.76 18.55 -5.26
CA VAL A 44 8.80 18.43 -6.40
C VAL A 44 8.97 19.61 -7.36
N GLU A 45 9.04 20.84 -6.83
CA GLU A 45 9.22 22.05 -7.65
C GLU A 45 10.57 22.08 -8.37
N LEU A 46 11.60 21.49 -7.78
CA LEU A 46 12.93 21.36 -8.37
C LEU A 46 13.02 20.21 -9.39
N GLY A 47 11.95 19.44 -9.59
CA GLY A 47 11.94 18.31 -10.51
C GLY A 47 12.76 17.12 -10.03
N ALA A 48 12.84 16.91 -8.70
CA ALA A 48 13.51 15.75 -8.11
C ALA A 48 12.60 14.51 -8.04
N PHE A 49 11.31 14.66 -8.31
CA PHE A 49 10.32 13.61 -8.42
C PHE A 49 9.68 13.66 -9.81
N ASP A 50 9.62 12.53 -10.49
CA ASP A 50 9.12 12.43 -11.87
C ASP A 50 7.63 12.02 -11.94
N HIS A 51 7.16 11.21 -11.01
CA HIS A 51 5.85 10.55 -11.07
C HIS A 51 5.00 10.72 -9.82
N ILE A 52 5.62 10.66 -8.63
CA ILE A 52 4.91 10.53 -7.37
C ILE A 52 4.22 11.83 -6.95
N ARG A 53 2.95 11.74 -6.60
CA ARG A 53 2.22 12.83 -5.94
C ARG A 53 2.42 12.74 -4.44
N LEU A 54 2.63 13.89 -3.80
CA LEU A 54 2.72 14.00 -2.36
C LEU A 54 1.39 14.45 -1.79
N GLU A 55 0.75 13.59 -1.00
CA GLU A 55 -0.55 13.83 -0.39
C GLU A 55 -0.44 14.02 1.11
N GLY A 56 -1.08 15.06 1.66
CA GLY A 56 -1.19 15.29 3.09
C GLY A 56 -2.40 14.56 3.69
N TRP A 57 -2.21 13.85 4.80
CA TRP A 57 -3.32 13.30 5.58
C TRP A 57 -3.82 14.33 6.60
N LEU A 58 -5.13 14.55 6.69
CA LEU A 58 -5.77 15.48 7.61
C LEU A 58 -7.00 14.84 8.26
N ARG A 59 -7.38 15.33 9.44
CA ARG A 59 -8.72 15.05 9.94
C ARG A 59 -9.74 15.83 9.11
N ALA A 60 -10.92 15.27 8.87
CA ALA A 60 -11.99 15.94 8.13
C ALA A 60 -12.66 17.00 9.00
N ILE A 61 -11.93 18.05 9.32
CA ILE A 61 -12.39 19.25 10.05
C ILE A 61 -11.75 20.49 9.44
N THR A 62 -12.52 21.55 9.28
CA THR A 62 -12.08 22.83 8.69
C THR A 62 -10.77 23.38 9.27
N PRO A 63 -10.53 23.38 10.60
CA PRO A 63 -9.27 23.89 11.16
C PRO A 63 -8.02 23.16 10.69
N ASP A 64 -8.08 21.85 10.48
CA ASP A 64 -6.92 21.09 9.98
C ASP A 64 -6.61 21.45 8.51
N VAL A 65 -7.64 21.65 7.70
CA VAL A 65 -7.52 22.05 6.30
C VAL A 65 -6.91 23.44 6.16
N GLU A 66 -7.36 24.40 6.97
CA GLU A 66 -6.84 25.76 7.01
C GLU A 66 -5.37 25.78 7.47
N LEU A 67 -5.07 25.05 8.53
CA LEU A 67 -3.71 24.93 9.05
C LEU A 67 -2.75 24.28 8.04
N ALA A 68 -3.21 23.27 7.31
CA ALA A 68 -2.42 22.63 6.25
C ALA A 68 -2.09 23.63 5.13
N ARG A 69 -3.06 24.42 4.68
CA ARG A 69 -2.84 25.44 3.65
C ARG A 69 -1.94 26.57 4.14
N GLU A 70 -2.11 27.03 5.39
CA GLU A 70 -1.25 28.04 5.98
C GLU A 70 0.21 27.59 6.05
N ARG A 71 0.46 26.35 6.48
CA ARG A 71 1.80 25.82 6.70
C ARG A 71 2.48 25.29 5.45
N LEU A 72 1.69 24.80 4.49
CA LEU A 72 2.13 24.15 3.26
C LEU A 72 1.37 24.75 2.07
N PRO A 73 1.66 25.99 1.67
CA PRO A 73 0.91 26.65 0.59
C PRO A 73 0.99 25.93 -0.76
N ASN A 74 2.04 25.13 -0.98
CA ASN A 74 2.27 24.38 -2.22
C ASN A 74 1.71 22.94 -2.16
N LEU A 75 1.08 22.53 -1.05
CA LEU A 75 0.43 21.22 -0.95
C LEU A 75 -0.80 21.18 -1.86
N LYS A 76 -0.79 20.27 -2.84
CA LYS A 76 -1.84 20.18 -3.87
C LYS A 76 -2.88 19.11 -3.57
N HIS A 77 -2.49 18.03 -2.90
CA HIS A 77 -3.29 16.84 -2.71
C HIS A 77 -3.48 16.56 -1.22
N THR A 78 -4.71 16.27 -0.83
CA THR A 78 -5.04 15.97 0.57
C THR A 78 -6.06 14.85 0.69
N ASN A 79 -6.01 14.15 1.82
CA ASN A 79 -6.94 13.10 2.18
C ASN A 79 -7.51 13.37 3.57
N LEU A 80 -8.84 13.46 3.66
CA LEU A 80 -9.57 13.88 4.85
C LEU A 80 -10.18 12.66 5.55
N SER A 81 -9.85 12.44 6.81
CA SER A 81 -10.27 11.23 7.53
C SER A 81 -11.24 11.52 8.66
N ILE A 82 -12.33 10.75 8.71
CA ILE A 82 -13.30 10.76 9.80
C ILE A 82 -13.92 9.36 9.97
N SER A 83 -14.24 9.02 11.22
CA SER A 83 -14.84 7.72 11.56
C SER A 83 -16.30 7.64 11.12
N THR A 84 -16.69 6.51 10.51
CA THR A 84 -18.05 6.31 9.96
C THR A 84 -18.88 5.25 10.67
N SER A 85 -18.24 4.31 11.41
CA SER A 85 -18.97 3.27 12.16
C SER A 85 -19.59 3.78 13.46
N ASP A 86 -20.73 3.23 13.84
CA ASP A 86 -21.35 3.53 15.13
C ASP A 86 -20.40 3.30 16.30
N GLN A 87 -19.62 2.23 16.25
CA GLN A 87 -18.64 1.88 17.27
C GLN A 87 -17.63 3.02 17.50
N MET A 88 -17.06 3.55 16.43
CA MET A 88 -16.06 4.61 16.54
C MET A 88 -16.68 5.98 16.79
N ILE A 89 -17.84 6.28 16.19
CA ILE A 89 -18.56 7.53 16.47
C ILE A 89 -18.88 7.62 17.95
N MET A 90 -19.42 6.57 18.54
CA MET A 90 -19.73 6.54 19.99
C MET A 90 -18.47 6.58 20.84
N GLY A 91 -17.46 5.79 20.50
CA GLY A 91 -16.21 5.67 21.28
C GLY A 91 -15.33 6.92 21.23
N LYS A 92 -15.11 7.47 20.04
CA LYS A 92 -14.21 8.62 19.84
C LYS A 92 -14.88 9.96 20.18
N PHE A 93 -16.14 10.13 19.79
CA PHE A 93 -16.84 11.39 19.98
C PHE A 93 -17.69 11.41 21.27
N GLN A 94 -17.73 10.31 22.02
CA GLN A 94 -18.39 10.22 23.34
C GLN A 94 -19.85 10.71 23.32
N GLY A 95 -20.57 10.39 22.24
CA GLY A 95 -21.96 10.81 22.05
C GLY A 95 -22.16 12.26 21.62
N LYS A 96 -21.10 13.01 21.37
CA LYS A 96 -21.18 14.41 20.93
C LYS A 96 -21.73 14.55 19.50
N TYR A 97 -21.43 13.59 18.62
CA TYR A 97 -21.81 13.59 17.23
C TYR A 97 -22.55 12.30 16.88
N GLY A 98 -23.55 12.41 16.00
CA GLY A 98 -24.16 11.31 15.30
C GLY A 98 -23.62 11.18 13.86
N PHE A 99 -24.10 10.19 13.11
CA PHE A 99 -23.63 9.95 11.74
C PHE A 99 -23.88 11.16 10.80
N LYS A 100 -25.00 11.86 10.94
CA LYS A 100 -25.30 13.08 10.16
C LYS A 100 -24.34 14.23 10.47
N ASP A 101 -23.92 14.36 11.73
CA ASP A 101 -22.93 15.37 12.10
C ASP A 101 -21.55 15.03 11.50
N VAL A 102 -21.22 13.73 11.42
CA VAL A 102 -20.00 13.26 10.74
C VAL A 102 -20.01 13.62 9.25
N ILE A 103 -21.14 13.44 8.58
CA ILE A 103 -21.30 13.89 7.18
C ILE A 103 -21.12 15.41 7.09
N GLY A 104 -21.76 16.18 7.97
CA GLY A 104 -21.64 17.64 7.96
C GLY A 104 -20.19 18.12 8.15
N LEU A 105 -19.46 17.56 9.13
CA LEU A 105 -18.06 17.88 9.34
C LEU A 105 -17.18 17.55 8.12
N MET A 106 -17.43 16.40 7.51
CA MET A 106 -16.70 15.97 6.33
C MET A 106 -16.97 16.90 5.13
N THR A 107 -18.22 17.21 4.84
CA THR A 107 -18.57 18.07 3.71
C THR A 107 -18.07 19.49 3.86
N GLU A 108 -18.16 20.08 5.06
CA GLU A 108 -17.57 21.39 5.38
C GLU A 108 -16.04 21.39 5.15
N ALA A 109 -15.35 20.31 5.54
CA ALA A 109 -13.91 20.19 5.34
C ALA A 109 -13.55 20.02 3.84
N VAL A 110 -14.34 19.26 3.06
CA VAL A 110 -14.16 19.12 1.61
C VAL A 110 -14.36 20.46 0.91
N ASP A 111 -15.47 21.17 1.20
CA ASP A 111 -15.73 22.51 0.64
C ASP A 111 -14.57 23.45 0.93
N ARG A 112 -14.13 23.47 2.19
CA ARG A 112 -13.02 24.34 2.59
C ARG A 112 -11.72 23.98 1.87
N ALA A 113 -11.42 22.71 1.66
CA ALA A 113 -10.25 22.30 0.90
C ALA A 113 -10.35 22.75 -0.57
N ARG A 114 -11.51 22.62 -1.18
CA ARG A 114 -11.75 23.09 -2.56
C ARG A 114 -11.63 24.61 -2.66
N GLU A 115 -12.22 25.37 -1.75
CA GLU A 115 -12.11 26.85 -1.69
C GLU A 115 -10.66 27.30 -1.55
N LEU A 116 -9.87 26.61 -0.76
CA LEU A 116 -8.44 26.88 -0.57
C LEU A 116 -7.56 26.42 -1.72
N GLY A 117 -8.13 25.82 -2.78
CA GLY A 117 -7.42 25.47 -4.01
C GLY A 117 -6.60 24.18 -3.94
N PHE A 118 -6.99 23.20 -3.10
CA PHE A 118 -6.43 21.86 -3.22
C PHE A 118 -6.88 21.23 -4.55
N GLU A 119 -5.93 20.67 -5.31
CA GLU A 119 -6.20 20.11 -6.64
C GLU A 119 -6.99 18.80 -6.56
N SER A 120 -6.68 17.95 -5.57
CA SER A 120 -7.46 16.76 -5.27
C SER A 120 -7.73 16.62 -3.77
N VAL A 121 -8.94 16.16 -3.46
CA VAL A 121 -9.40 15.90 -2.09
C VAL A 121 -9.96 14.49 -2.04
N GLY A 122 -9.27 13.58 -1.38
CA GLY A 122 -9.78 12.26 -1.03
C GLY A 122 -10.49 12.30 0.32
N VAL A 123 -11.40 11.37 0.56
CA VAL A 123 -12.08 11.24 1.85
C VAL A 123 -11.97 9.81 2.36
N ASN A 124 -11.53 9.67 3.61
CA ASN A 124 -11.40 8.38 4.28
C ASN A 124 -12.62 8.09 5.12
N ALA A 125 -13.33 7.01 4.81
CA ALA A 125 -14.31 6.41 5.70
C ALA A 125 -13.56 5.50 6.70
N GLU A 126 -13.12 6.07 7.84
CA GLU A 126 -12.45 5.27 8.86
C GLU A 126 -13.42 4.27 9.47
N ASP A 127 -12.98 3.01 9.59
CA ASP A 127 -13.78 1.87 10.04
C ASP A 127 -14.97 1.53 9.12
N ALA A 128 -14.77 1.69 7.83
CA ALA A 128 -15.75 1.38 6.80
C ALA A 128 -16.21 -0.09 6.84
N SER A 129 -15.33 -1.01 7.21
CA SER A 129 -15.64 -2.43 7.32
C SER A 129 -16.76 -2.76 8.31
N ARG A 130 -16.97 -1.93 9.34
CA ARG A 130 -18.06 -2.06 10.32
C ARG A 130 -19.17 -1.01 10.14
N THR A 131 -19.12 -0.21 9.10
CA THR A 131 -20.19 0.73 8.70
C THR A 131 -21.14 0.01 7.74
N SER A 132 -22.47 0.24 7.86
CA SER A 132 -23.41 -0.37 6.92
C SER A 132 -23.26 0.16 5.50
N ASP A 133 -23.64 -0.63 4.50
CA ASP A 133 -23.49 -0.25 3.10
C ASP A 133 -24.30 1.00 2.77
N GLU A 134 -25.54 1.14 3.30
CA GLU A 134 -26.38 2.30 3.10
C GLU A 134 -25.71 3.57 3.60
N ARG A 135 -25.08 3.52 4.77
CA ARG A 135 -24.36 4.68 5.33
C ARG A 135 -23.11 5.01 4.56
N LEU A 136 -22.37 4.00 4.09
CA LEU A 136 -21.20 4.23 3.25
C LEU A 136 -21.57 4.89 1.92
N ILE A 137 -22.68 4.46 1.32
CA ILE A 137 -23.22 5.07 0.10
C ILE A 137 -23.63 6.52 0.37
N GLU A 138 -24.41 6.77 1.44
CA GLU A 138 -24.81 8.13 1.84
C GLU A 138 -23.62 9.05 2.06
N PHE A 139 -22.61 8.58 2.82
CA PHE A 139 -21.38 9.31 3.09
C PHE A 139 -20.59 9.62 1.82
N SER A 140 -20.47 8.64 0.92
CA SER A 140 -19.71 8.78 -0.32
C SER A 140 -20.39 9.70 -1.32
N LEU A 141 -21.71 9.62 -1.44
CA LEU A 141 -22.49 10.54 -2.29
C LEU A 141 -22.38 11.98 -1.79
N ALA A 142 -22.48 12.20 -0.48
CA ALA A 142 -22.27 13.53 0.10
C ALA A 142 -20.85 14.05 -0.19
N ALA A 143 -19.84 13.22 -0.03
CA ALA A 143 -18.46 13.60 -0.37
C ALA A 143 -18.32 13.97 -1.86
N LYS A 144 -18.93 13.20 -2.76
CA LYS A 144 -18.95 13.46 -4.21
C LYS A 144 -19.61 14.78 -4.55
N GLU A 145 -20.78 15.06 -3.98
CA GLU A 145 -21.54 16.32 -4.20
C GLU A 145 -20.69 17.55 -3.84
N HIS A 146 -19.86 17.46 -2.82
CA HIS A 146 -18.96 18.52 -2.36
C HIS A 146 -17.60 18.54 -3.07
N GLY A 147 -17.36 17.62 -4.02
CA GLY A 147 -16.19 17.64 -4.90
C GLY A 147 -15.01 16.82 -4.41
N ALA A 148 -15.22 15.82 -3.55
CA ALA A 148 -14.22 14.81 -3.28
C ALA A 148 -13.95 13.95 -4.52
N SER A 149 -12.69 13.64 -4.76
CA SER A 149 -12.24 12.92 -5.96
C SER A 149 -12.33 11.39 -5.81
N ARG A 150 -12.20 10.86 -4.60
CA ARG A 150 -12.28 9.44 -4.31
C ARG A 150 -12.67 9.16 -2.86
N ILE A 151 -13.15 7.95 -2.61
CA ILE A 151 -13.40 7.44 -1.27
C ILE A 151 -12.34 6.38 -0.92
N ARG A 152 -11.68 6.55 0.23
CA ARG A 152 -10.84 5.52 0.83
C ARG A 152 -11.69 4.67 1.77
N TYR A 153 -11.87 3.43 1.40
CA TYR A 153 -12.49 2.41 2.25
C TYR A 153 -11.43 1.89 3.24
N CYS A 154 -11.58 2.26 4.52
CA CYS A 154 -10.63 1.84 5.54
C CYS A 154 -11.15 0.60 6.29
N ASP A 155 -10.54 -0.54 6.03
CA ASP A 155 -10.67 -1.73 6.87
C ASP A 155 -9.71 -1.62 8.06
N THR A 156 -10.08 -0.74 8.98
CA THR A 156 -9.23 -0.24 10.08
C THR A 156 -8.79 -1.34 11.04
N LEU A 157 -9.54 -2.42 11.15
CA LEU A 157 -9.24 -3.55 12.04
C LEU A 157 -8.83 -4.83 11.28
N GLY A 158 -8.74 -4.77 9.95
CA GLY A 158 -8.53 -5.98 9.14
C GLY A 158 -9.65 -6.99 9.30
N TYR A 159 -10.90 -6.50 9.39
CA TYR A 159 -12.10 -7.28 9.72
C TYR A 159 -12.68 -8.01 8.50
N ASN A 160 -12.58 -7.42 7.32
CA ASN A 160 -13.14 -8.00 6.12
C ASN A 160 -12.28 -9.15 5.58
N ASP A 161 -12.95 -10.17 5.09
CA ASP A 161 -12.35 -11.17 4.20
C ASP A 161 -12.39 -10.69 2.74
N PRO A 162 -11.59 -11.29 1.83
CA PRO A 162 -11.51 -10.86 0.44
C PRO A 162 -12.84 -10.93 -0.33
N TYR A 163 -13.69 -11.90 -0.03
CA TYR A 163 -14.97 -12.07 -0.71
C TYR A 163 -15.96 -10.97 -0.31
N THR A 164 -16.06 -10.69 0.97
CA THR A 164 -16.87 -9.59 1.51
C THR A 164 -16.38 -8.24 0.97
N ALA A 165 -15.06 -8.01 0.95
CA ALA A 165 -14.49 -6.77 0.43
C ALA A 165 -14.83 -6.57 -1.06
N TYR A 166 -14.66 -7.60 -1.90
CA TYR A 166 -15.05 -7.53 -3.31
C TYR A 166 -16.51 -7.10 -3.49
N GLN A 167 -17.44 -7.74 -2.78
CA GLN A 167 -18.86 -7.46 -2.93
C GLN A 167 -19.23 -6.04 -2.47
N ARG A 168 -18.75 -5.64 -1.30
CA ARG A 168 -19.04 -4.32 -0.72
C ARG A 168 -18.45 -3.18 -1.52
N ILE A 169 -17.20 -3.33 -1.98
CA ILE A 169 -16.55 -2.32 -2.80
C ILE A 169 -17.21 -2.21 -4.17
N ARG A 170 -17.56 -3.33 -4.78
CA ARG A 170 -18.30 -3.31 -6.03
C ARG A 170 -19.65 -2.59 -5.88
N LEU A 171 -20.44 -2.91 -4.87
CA LEU A 171 -21.69 -2.22 -4.57
C LEU A 171 -21.47 -0.72 -4.36
N LEU A 172 -20.52 -0.34 -3.52
CA LEU A 172 -20.21 1.06 -3.24
C LEU A 172 -19.85 1.83 -4.52
N ALA A 173 -19.03 1.23 -5.37
CA ALA A 173 -18.63 1.82 -6.65
C ALA A 173 -19.79 1.91 -7.65
N GLU A 174 -20.64 0.88 -7.78
CA GLU A 174 -21.82 0.87 -8.63
C GLU A 174 -22.83 1.98 -8.22
N GLU A 175 -23.09 2.15 -6.92
CA GLU A 175 -24.05 3.12 -6.39
C GLU A 175 -23.53 4.56 -6.43
N THR A 176 -22.23 4.76 -6.28
CA THR A 176 -21.68 6.12 -6.18
C THR A 176 -20.99 6.60 -7.44
N GLY A 177 -20.46 5.69 -8.27
CA GLY A 177 -19.62 6.02 -9.42
C GLY A 177 -18.37 6.80 -9.03
N MET A 178 -17.87 6.62 -7.80
CA MET A 178 -16.63 7.23 -7.32
C MET A 178 -15.47 6.26 -7.44
N ASP A 179 -14.29 6.81 -7.66
CA ASP A 179 -13.03 6.06 -7.53
C ASP A 179 -12.86 5.58 -6.09
N ILE A 180 -12.38 4.34 -5.93
CA ILE A 180 -12.22 3.70 -4.62
C ILE A 180 -10.74 3.49 -4.30
N GLU A 181 -10.35 3.84 -3.09
CA GLU A 181 -9.04 3.52 -2.52
C GLU A 181 -9.21 2.53 -1.37
N MET A 182 -8.51 1.40 -1.43
CA MET A 182 -8.49 0.39 -0.38
C MET A 182 -7.38 0.72 0.64
N HIS A 183 -7.72 0.72 1.94
CA HIS A 183 -6.75 0.78 3.03
C HIS A 183 -7.07 -0.31 4.03
N THR A 184 -6.22 -1.32 4.14
CA THR A 184 -6.51 -2.51 4.96
C THR A 184 -5.40 -2.79 5.96
N HIS A 185 -5.81 -3.12 7.20
CA HIS A 185 -4.91 -3.64 8.22
C HIS A 185 -4.82 -5.17 8.18
N ASN A 186 -3.76 -5.71 8.76
CA ASN A 186 -3.36 -7.11 8.62
C ASN A 186 -3.62 -7.96 9.88
N ASP A 187 -4.53 -7.55 10.74
CA ASP A 187 -4.77 -8.20 12.04
C ASP A 187 -5.21 -9.66 11.90
N LEU A 188 -5.87 -10.02 10.81
CA LEU A 188 -6.24 -11.41 10.48
C LEU A 188 -5.35 -12.04 9.38
N GLY A 189 -4.26 -11.37 8.98
CA GLY A 189 -3.34 -11.88 7.96
C GLY A 189 -3.87 -11.80 6.52
N MET A 190 -4.93 -11.03 6.26
CA MET A 190 -5.60 -10.99 4.96
C MET A 190 -5.45 -9.66 4.21
N ALA A 191 -4.70 -8.70 4.72
CA ALA A 191 -4.66 -7.34 4.18
C ALA A 191 -4.38 -7.28 2.68
N THR A 192 -3.36 -7.96 2.19
CA THR A 192 -3.03 -8.01 0.76
C THR A 192 -4.17 -8.60 -0.07
N ALA A 193 -4.70 -9.75 0.34
CA ALA A 193 -5.77 -10.44 -0.39
C ALA A 193 -7.07 -9.61 -0.40
N THR A 194 -7.41 -8.99 0.73
CA THR A 194 -8.59 -8.14 0.89
C THR A 194 -8.48 -6.87 0.04
N SER A 195 -7.31 -6.21 0.04
CA SER A 195 -7.04 -5.03 -0.80
C SER A 195 -7.18 -5.33 -2.28
N VAL A 196 -6.57 -6.43 -2.74
CA VAL A 196 -6.58 -6.84 -4.15
C VAL A 196 -8.01 -7.25 -4.60
N ALA A 197 -8.77 -7.92 -3.73
CA ALA A 197 -10.16 -8.27 -3.99
C ALA A 197 -11.07 -7.03 -4.06
N GLY A 198 -10.88 -6.06 -3.15
CA GLY A 198 -11.61 -4.78 -3.18
C GLY A 198 -11.30 -3.98 -4.43
N ALA A 199 -10.02 -3.86 -4.81
CA ALA A 199 -9.61 -3.21 -6.06
C ALA A 199 -10.27 -3.86 -7.27
N ARG A 200 -10.35 -5.19 -7.31
CA ARG A 200 -11.07 -5.91 -8.36
C ARG A 200 -12.56 -5.56 -8.38
N GLY A 201 -13.21 -5.43 -7.22
CA GLY A 201 -14.62 -5.01 -7.14
C GLY A 201 -14.86 -3.63 -7.73
N ALA A 202 -13.98 -2.66 -7.46
CA ALA A 202 -14.05 -1.31 -8.03
C ALA A 202 -13.89 -1.33 -9.56
N LEU A 203 -12.90 -2.05 -10.07
CA LEU A 203 -12.68 -2.19 -11.52
C LEU A 203 -13.86 -2.88 -12.24
N ASP A 204 -14.45 -3.91 -11.64
CA ASP A 204 -15.62 -4.59 -12.21
C ASP A 204 -16.89 -3.70 -12.21
N ALA A 205 -16.95 -2.68 -11.33
CA ALA A 205 -17.96 -1.64 -11.34
C ALA A 205 -17.65 -0.48 -12.32
N GLY A 206 -16.50 -0.49 -12.97
CA GLY A 206 -16.12 0.50 -14.00
C GLY A 206 -15.52 1.80 -13.48
N VAL A 207 -15.01 1.81 -12.23
CA VAL A 207 -14.30 2.96 -11.66
C VAL A 207 -12.82 2.64 -11.45
N ASN A 208 -11.98 3.65 -11.23
CA ASN A 208 -10.58 3.44 -10.89
C ASN A 208 -10.43 2.88 -9.46
N ALA A 209 -9.43 2.02 -9.29
CA ALA A 209 -9.06 1.46 -8.01
C ALA A 209 -7.66 1.90 -7.59
N TYR A 210 -7.52 2.31 -6.35
CA TYR A 210 -6.25 2.60 -5.71
C TYR A 210 -6.05 1.66 -4.52
N VAL A 211 -4.82 1.29 -4.25
CA VAL A 211 -4.50 0.46 -3.09
C VAL A 211 -3.46 1.17 -2.23
N ASN A 212 -3.87 1.59 -1.05
CA ASN A 212 -2.98 2.16 -0.05
C ASN A 212 -2.21 1.02 0.62
N THR A 213 -0.90 1.09 0.53
CA THR A 213 0.02 0.05 0.98
C THR A 213 1.12 0.63 1.85
N THR A 214 1.87 -0.24 2.51
CA THR A 214 3.09 0.14 3.22
C THR A 214 4.27 -0.74 2.78
N ILE A 215 5.48 -0.20 2.84
CA ILE A 215 6.67 -0.99 2.51
C ILE A 215 6.87 -2.05 3.59
N ASN A 216 7.07 -3.30 3.17
CA ASN A 216 7.20 -4.48 4.03
C ASN A 216 5.96 -4.74 4.92
N GLY A 217 4.81 -4.20 4.56
CA GLY A 217 3.59 -4.32 5.35
C GLY A 217 3.66 -3.62 6.72
N MET A 218 4.63 -2.74 6.91
CA MET A 218 4.82 -2.07 8.21
C MET A 218 3.69 -1.10 8.51
N GLY A 219 3.18 -1.14 9.74
CA GLY A 219 2.08 -0.29 10.16
C GLY A 219 1.73 -0.52 11.62
N GLU A 220 0.61 0.02 12.05
CA GLU A 220 0.10 -0.22 13.40
C GLU A 220 -0.33 -1.68 13.59
N ARG A 221 -0.20 -2.21 14.80
CA ARG A 221 -0.56 -3.57 15.21
C ARG A 221 0.14 -4.64 14.35
N ALA A 222 -0.62 -5.43 13.56
CA ALA A 222 -0.07 -6.44 12.65
C ALA A 222 0.36 -5.90 11.27
N GLY A 223 0.29 -4.56 11.08
CA GLY A 223 0.67 -3.90 9.85
C GLY A 223 -0.48 -3.72 8.86
N ASN A 224 -0.11 -3.47 7.62
CA ASN A 224 -1.01 -3.19 6.49
C ASN A 224 -0.71 -4.09 5.29
N ALA A 225 -1.44 -3.90 4.21
CA ALA A 225 -1.11 -4.53 2.93
C ALA A 225 0.30 -4.11 2.47
N ASP A 226 1.14 -5.10 2.16
CA ASP A 226 2.50 -4.85 1.69
C ASP A 226 2.54 -4.46 0.22
N LEU A 227 3.29 -3.40 -0.11
CA LEU A 227 3.40 -2.83 -1.44
C LEU A 227 3.79 -3.87 -2.50
N VAL A 228 4.89 -4.57 -2.29
CA VAL A 228 5.41 -5.54 -3.28
C VAL A 228 4.46 -6.72 -3.43
N SER A 229 3.92 -7.24 -2.33
CA SER A 229 2.94 -8.33 -2.34
C SER A 229 1.66 -7.96 -3.10
N VAL A 230 1.16 -6.72 -2.95
CA VAL A 230 -0.01 -6.23 -3.68
C VAL A 230 0.27 -6.15 -5.18
N ILE A 231 1.40 -5.55 -5.59
CA ILE A 231 1.78 -5.44 -7.01
C ILE A 231 1.94 -6.84 -7.63
N LEU A 232 2.64 -7.75 -6.95
CA LEU A 232 2.80 -9.14 -7.42
C LEU A 232 1.44 -9.86 -7.51
N ALA A 233 0.54 -9.67 -6.55
CA ALA A 233 -0.80 -10.26 -6.59
C ALA A 233 -1.63 -9.72 -7.76
N ILE A 234 -1.55 -8.44 -8.08
CA ILE A 234 -2.25 -7.84 -9.22
C ILE A 234 -1.67 -8.36 -10.55
N THR A 235 -0.35 -8.42 -10.67
CA THR A 235 0.30 -8.76 -11.95
C THR A 235 0.39 -10.25 -12.23
N LYS A 236 0.47 -11.09 -11.21
CA LYS A 236 0.78 -12.52 -11.37
C LYS A 236 -0.37 -13.47 -10.98
N SER A 237 -1.41 -12.99 -10.25
CA SER A 237 -2.49 -13.88 -9.85
C SER A 237 -3.51 -14.14 -10.96
N SER A 238 -4.24 -15.24 -10.83
CA SER A 238 -5.34 -15.58 -11.75
C SER A 238 -6.51 -14.58 -11.71
N LEU A 239 -6.62 -13.78 -10.64
CA LEU A 239 -7.70 -12.80 -10.47
C LEU A 239 -7.71 -11.76 -11.59
N PHE A 240 -6.53 -11.35 -12.08
CA PHE A 240 -6.36 -10.38 -13.15
C PHE A 240 -5.81 -10.99 -14.44
N SER A 241 -5.82 -12.32 -14.58
CA SER A 241 -5.29 -13.01 -15.76
C SER A 241 -5.88 -12.45 -17.07
N GLY A 242 -5.01 -12.07 -18.00
CA GLY A 242 -5.38 -11.49 -19.29
C GLY A 242 -5.87 -10.03 -19.21
N LYS A 243 -5.72 -9.37 -18.05
CA LYS A 243 -6.03 -7.95 -17.86
C LYS A 243 -4.76 -7.21 -17.47
N ASP A 244 -4.43 -6.19 -18.21
CA ASP A 244 -3.41 -5.21 -17.83
C ASP A 244 -4.14 -4.04 -17.14
N VAL A 245 -4.05 -4.02 -15.82
CA VAL A 245 -4.83 -3.07 -14.99
C VAL A 245 -3.94 -2.17 -14.14
N LEU A 246 -2.64 -2.47 -14.10
CA LEU A 246 -1.69 -1.67 -13.36
C LEU A 246 -1.19 -0.51 -14.21
N ASP A 247 -0.83 0.60 -13.60
CA ASP A 247 -0.21 1.73 -14.30
C ASP A 247 1.14 1.31 -14.91
N ASP A 248 1.37 1.67 -16.18
CA ASP A 248 2.57 1.31 -16.95
C ASP A 248 3.87 1.87 -16.34
N SER A 249 3.80 2.87 -15.49
CA SER A 249 4.95 3.43 -14.78
C SER A 249 5.53 2.51 -13.71
N ILE A 250 4.76 1.52 -13.24
CA ILE A 250 5.17 0.63 -12.16
C ILE A 250 6.35 -0.25 -12.60
N ASN A 251 7.45 -0.12 -11.87
CA ASN A 251 8.69 -0.84 -12.09
C ASN A 251 9.22 -1.47 -10.80
N LEU A 252 9.23 -2.78 -10.72
CA LEU A 252 9.70 -3.51 -9.55
C LEU A 252 11.24 -3.68 -9.46
N MET A 253 12.01 -3.18 -10.42
CA MET A 253 13.49 -3.31 -10.43
C MET A 253 14.18 -2.71 -9.20
N THR A 254 13.51 -1.80 -8.47
CA THR A 254 14.03 -1.24 -7.22
C THR A 254 13.35 -1.80 -5.97
N ALA A 255 12.41 -2.74 -6.12
CA ALA A 255 11.58 -3.24 -5.02
C ALA A 255 12.41 -3.84 -3.88
N TRP A 256 13.37 -4.72 -4.19
CA TRP A 256 14.23 -5.33 -3.19
C TRP A 256 15.11 -4.30 -2.45
N LYS A 257 15.68 -3.35 -3.19
CA LYS A 257 16.49 -2.25 -2.63
C LYS A 257 15.65 -1.37 -1.70
N THR A 258 14.44 -1.01 -2.12
CA THR A 258 13.50 -0.19 -1.35
C THR A 258 13.08 -0.89 -0.06
N ALA A 259 12.74 -2.19 -0.14
CA ALA A 259 12.38 -3.00 1.03
C ALA A 259 13.52 -3.09 2.04
N ASN A 260 14.76 -3.31 1.57
CA ASN A 260 15.95 -3.37 2.44
C ASN A 260 16.30 -2.01 3.04
N TYR A 261 16.18 -0.93 2.28
CA TYR A 261 16.40 0.41 2.82
C TYR A 261 15.38 0.74 3.92
N ALA A 262 14.09 0.44 3.70
CA ALA A 262 13.05 0.63 4.70
C ALA A 262 13.33 -0.21 5.96
N SER A 263 13.71 -1.47 5.81
CA SER A 263 14.11 -2.35 6.92
C SER A 263 15.26 -1.74 7.73
N TYR A 264 16.30 -1.26 7.06
CA TYR A 264 17.42 -0.57 7.71
C TYR A 264 16.97 0.71 8.42
N ALA A 265 16.19 1.54 7.75
CA ALA A 265 15.76 2.84 8.27
C ALA A 265 14.85 2.71 9.50
N PHE A 266 13.96 1.73 9.52
CA PHE A 266 13.09 1.43 10.65
C PHE A 266 13.75 0.59 11.75
N GLY A 267 14.86 -0.09 11.44
CA GLY A 267 15.48 -1.05 12.34
C GLY A 267 14.63 -2.31 12.56
N VAL A 268 13.79 -2.68 11.58
CA VAL A 268 12.91 -3.84 11.62
C VAL A 268 13.26 -4.76 10.46
N PRO A 269 13.69 -6.02 10.73
CA PRO A 269 14.06 -6.95 9.67
C PRO A 269 12.85 -7.32 8.80
N ILE A 270 13.10 -7.55 7.51
CA ILE A 270 12.11 -8.11 6.60
C ILE A 270 11.81 -9.54 7.06
N PRO A 271 10.53 -9.96 7.17
CA PRO A 271 10.19 -11.35 7.40
C PRO A 271 10.84 -12.24 6.35
N VAL A 272 11.50 -13.33 6.77
CA VAL A 272 12.26 -14.22 5.85
C VAL A 272 11.41 -14.76 4.70
N ASN A 273 10.10 -14.94 4.92
CA ASN A 273 9.12 -15.43 3.96
C ASN A 273 8.30 -14.32 3.28
N GLN A 274 8.70 -13.05 3.41
CA GLN A 274 8.01 -11.95 2.74
C GLN A 274 8.02 -12.15 1.21
N PRO A 275 6.86 -12.09 0.53
CA PRO A 275 6.81 -12.28 -0.91
C PRO A 275 7.77 -11.34 -1.66
N GLY A 276 8.52 -11.90 -2.59
CA GLY A 276 9.46 -11.19 -3.46
C GLY A 276 10.74 -10.69 -2.78
N VAL A 277 10.69 -10.16 -1.57
CA VAL A 277 11.81 -9.44 -0.94
C VAL A 277 12.45 -10.17 0.25
N GLY A 278 11.77 -11.12 0.88
CA GLY A 278 12.31 -11.92 1.97
C GLY A 278 13.40 -12.88 1.50
N ASP A 279 14.30 -13.26 2.40
CA ASP A 279 15.46 -14.10 2.05
C ASP A 279 15.04 -15.48 1.50
N ASN A 280 13.94 -16.04 2.00
CA ASN A 280 13.43 -17.35 1.57
C ASN A 280 12.48 -17.28 0.37
N ALA A 281 12.19 -16.10 -0.19
CA ALA A 281 11.20 -15.95 -1.27
C ALA A 281 11.49 -16.81 -2.52
N PHE A 282 12.76 -17.20 -2.72
CA PHE A 282 13.23 -18.02 -3.84
C PHE A 282 14.09 -19.22 -3.35
N ALA A 283 13.88 -19.68 -2.12
CA ALA A 283 14.62 -20.80 -1.55
C ALA A 283 13.87 -22.12 -1.73
N HIS A 284 14.58 -23.16 -2.14
CA HIS A 284 14.07 -24.51 -2.33
C HIS A 284 14.93 -25.52 -1.57
N GLU A 285 14.33 -26.32 -0.70
CA GLU A 285 15.03 -27.37 0.07
C GLU A 285 14.63 -28.78 -0.41
N SER A 286 13.33 -29.03 -0.63
CA SER A 286 12.85 -30.34 -1.10
C SER A 286 13.51 -30.74 -2.42
N GLY A 287 13.99 -31.99 -2.50
CA GLY A 287 14.64 -32.50 -3.73
C GLY A 287 13.77 -32.41 -4.97
N ILE A 288 12.44 -32.58 -4.86
CA ILE A 288 11.50 -32.43 -5.96
C ILE A 288 11.43 -30.98 -6.44
N HIS A 289 11.34 -30.03 -5.50
CA HIS A 289 11.31 -28.59 -5.82
C HIS A 289 12.63 -28.14 -6.39
N ALA A 290 13.75 -28.53 -5.79
CA ALA A 290 15.09 -28.16 -6.25
C ALA A 290 15.34 -28.71 -7.67
N ASP A 291 15.05 -29.99 -7.94
CA ASP A 291 15.20 -30.60 -9.27
C ASP A 291 14.31 -29.90 -10.31
N GLY A 292 13.07 -29.62 -9.97
CA GLY A 292 12.14 -28.94 -10.86
C GLY A 292 12.57 -27.50 -11.17
N ALA A 293 12.96 -26.73 -10.14
CA ALA A 293 13.42 -25.34 -10.30
C ALA A 293 14.75 -25.24 -11.06
N LEU A 294 15.65 -26.23 -10.91
CA LEU A 294 16.90 -26.29 -11.66
C LEU A 294 16.68 -26.61 -13.14
N LYS A 295 15.63 -27.39 -13.47
CA LYS A 295 15.27 -27.70 -14.85
C LYS A 295 14.58 -26.53 -15.54
N ASP A 296 13.62 -25.96 -14.86
CA ASP A 296 12.87 -24.77 -15.32
C ASP A 296 12.32 -24.06 -14.08
N ARG A 297 12.72 -22.80 -13.89
CA ARG A 297 12.27 -21.99 -12.74
C ARG A 297 10.75 -21.89 -12.66
N ARG A 298 10.06 -21.82 -13.79
CA ARG A 298 8.60 -21.72 -13.89
C ARG A 298 7.84 -22.90 -13.28
N ASN A 299 8.50 -24.01 -12.97
CA ASN A 299 7.88 -25.13 -12.28
C ASN A 299 7.52 -24.79 -10.82
N TYR A 300 8.27 -23.86 -10.18
CA TYR A 300 8.11 -23.54 -8.77
C TYR A 300 8.26 -22.06 -8.43
N GLU A 301 8.50 -21.19 -9.40
CA GLU A 301 8.65 -19.76 -9.24
C GLU A 301 7.62 -19.06 -10.14
N LEU A 302 6.74 -18.27 -9.52
CA LEU A 302 5.65 -17.53 -10.22
C LEU A 302 6.15 -16.26 -10.89
N TYR A 303 7.26 -15.72 -10.42
CA TYR A 303 7.95 -14.51 -10.89
C TYR A 303 9.45 -14.65 -10.71
N ASP A 304 10.22 -13.94 -11.51
CA ASP A 304 11.67 -13.98 -11.47
C ASP A 304 12.23 -13.00 -10.40
N TYR A 305 13.32 -13.38 -9.74
CA TYR A 305 13.98 -12.53 -8.77
C TYR A 305 14.62 -11.29 -9.43
N GLU A 306 15.02 -11.37 -10.69
CA GLU A 306 15.54 -10.26 -11.48
C GLU A 306 14.50 -9.14 -11.68
N GLU A 307 13.21 -9.48 -11.83
CA GLU A 307 12.13 -8.49 -11.94
C GLU A 307 12.06 -7.56 -10.71
N LEU A 308 12.55 -8.03 -9.57
CA LEU A 308 12.55 -7.31 -8.29
C LEU A 308 13.87 -6.60 -7.98
N GLY A 309 14.81 -6.62 -8.94
CA GLY A 309 16.16 -6.08 -8.77
C GLY A 309 17.07 -6.94 -7.88
N ARG A 310 16.72 -8.20 -7.67
CA ARG A 310 17.58 -9.17 -6.97
C ARG A 310 18.51 -9.84 -7.98
N GLY A 311 19.67 -10.29 -7.50
CA GLY A 311 20.64 -10.98 -8.38
C GLY A 311 21.38 -10.07 -9.36
N ILE A 312 21.28 -8.75 -9.24
CA ILE A 312 22.09 -7.83 -10.03
C ILE A 312 23.57 -7.99 -9.64
N PRO A 313 24.48 -8.13 -10.61
CA PRO A 313 25.81 -8.75 -10.41
C PRO A 313 26.80 -7.97 -9.55
N GLN A 314 26.42 -6.99 -8.80
CA GLN A 314 27.43 -6.09 -8.22
C GLN A 314 27.72 -6.26 -6.74
N VAL A 315 26.93 -7.04 -5.96
CA VAL A 315 27.14 -6.98 -4.51
C VAL A 315 27.07 -8.32 -3.79
N ILE A 316 25.99 -9.04 -3.87
CA ILE A 316 25.79 -10.32 -3.16
C ILE A 316 24.79 -11.13 -3.99
N GLU A 317 25.03 -12.43 -4.14
CA GLU A 317 24.06 -13.32 -4.75
C GLU A 317 22.80 -13.36 -3.87
N THR A 318 21.78 -12.61 -4.25
CA THR A 318 20.49 -12.50 -3.54
C THR A 318 19.38 -13.25 -4.27
N GLY A 319 19.76 -14.06 -5.26
CA GLY A 319 18.87 -14.86 -6.06
C GLY A 319 18.31 -16.08 -5.33
N ARG A 320 18.02 -17.11 -6.09
CA ARG A 320 17.51 -18.36 -5.55
C ARG A 320 18.55 -19.10 -4.71
N ASN A 321 18.14 -19.58 -3.54
CA ASN A 321 18.91 -20.45 -2.69
C ASN A 321 18.35 -21.88 -2.74
N ILE A 322 19.23 -22.87 -2.87
CA ILE A 322 18.94 -24.27 -2.60
C ILE A 322 19.49 -24.59 -1.22
N THR A 323 18.61 -24.88 -0.29
CA THR A 323 19.00 -25.25 1.09
C THR A 323 18.95 -26.77 1.27
N LEU A 324 19.72 -27.27 2.21
CA LEU A 324 19.76 -28.69 2.56
C LEU A 324 19.12 -28.91 3.91
N GLY A 325 18.28 -29.93 4.01
CA GLY A 325 17.63 -30.40 5.22
C GLY A 325 17.34 -31.89 5.13
N GLU A 326 16.64 -32.45 6.11
CA GLU A 326 16.37 -33.90 6.20
C GLU A 326 15.56 -34.46 5.03
N TYR A 327 14.84 -33.60 4.30
CA TYR A 327 14.02 -33.99 3.13
C TYR A 327 14.71 -33.70 1.79
N SER A 328 15.98 -33.29 1.79
CA SER A 328 16.72 -32.98 0.57
C SER A 328 17.09 -34.24 -0.18
N GLY A 329 16.79 -34.26 -1.49
CA GLY A 329 17.21 -35.33 -2.38
C GLY A 329 18.65 -35.14 -2.90
N ILE A 330 19.24 -36.20 -3.48
CA ILE A 330 20.62 -36.21 -4.00
C ILE A 330 20.94 -35.05 -4.97
N LYS A 331 19.97 -34.59 -5.75
CA LYS A 331 20.17 -33.49 -6.70
C LYS A 331 20.33 -32.14 -6.00
N GLY A 332 19.58 -31.89 -4.91
CA GLY A 332 19.77 -30.72 -4.05
C GLY A 332 21.17 -30.75 -3.41
N PHE A 333 21.56 -31.91 -2.88
CA PHE A 333 22.89 -32.12 -2.33
C PHE A 333 23.99 -31.79 -3.33
N ARG A 334 23.94 -32.40 -4.52
CA ARG A 334 24.94 -32.15 -5.56
C ARG A 334 25.02 -30.67 -5.93
N ASN A 335 23.90 -29.99 -6.15
CA ASN A 335 23.89 -28.57 -6.50
C ASN A 335 24.57 -27.67 -5.46
N VAL A 336 24.37 -27.94 -4.17
CA VAL A 336 25.00 -27.14 -3.09
C VAL A 336 26.48 -27.46 -2.96
N TYR A 337 26.88 -28.74 -2.97
CA TYR A 337 28.27 -29.13 -2.76
C TYR A 337 29.14 -28.92 -4.00
N GLU A 338 28.61 -29.02 -5.22
CA GLU A 338 29.32 -28.61 -6.45
C GLU A 338 29.71 -27.13 -6.41
N LYS A 339 28.84 -26.27 -5.88
CA LYS A 339 29.15 -24.85 -5.65
C LYS A 339 30.27 -24.63 -4.61
N LEU A 340 30.47 -25.57 -3.75
CA LEU A 340 31.55 -25.57 -2.75
C LEU A 340 32.80 -26.34 -3.25
N GLU A 341 32.88 -26.68 -4.53
CA GLU A 341 33.95 -27.43 -5.16
C GLU A 341 34.17 -28.83 -4.54
N VAL A 342 33.10 -29.44 -3.99
CA VAL A 342 33.14 -30.81 -3.43
C VAL A 342 32.59 -31.78 -4.46
N GLU A 343 33.47 -32.71 -4.90
CA GLU A 343 33.08 -33.81 -5.80
C GLU A 343 32.51 -34.98 -4.99
N PHE A 344 31.38 -35.52 -5.45
CA PHE A 344 30.79 -36.75 -4.95
C PHE A 344 31.20 -37.92 -5.85
N GLN A 345 31.78 -38.94 -5.24
CA GLN A 345 32.09 -40.22 -5.90
C GLN A 345 30.82 -41.10 -6.00
#